data_9005489e4b340c3cf9227189cc2fda1e
#
_entry.id   9005489e4b340c3cf9227189cc2fda1e
#
_cell.length_a   1.000
_cell.length_b   1.000
_cell.length_c   1.000
_cell.angle_alpha   90.00
_cell.angle_beta   90.00
_cell.angle_gamma   90.00
#
_symmetry.space_group_name_H-M   'P 1'
#
loop_
_entity.id
_entity.type
_entity.pdbx_description
1 polymer ?
#
loop_
_entity_poly.entity_id
_entity_poly.type
_entity_poly.pdbx_seq_one_letter_code
_entity_poly.pdbx_strand_id
1 'polypeptide(L)'
;MEFRFGSLTFANSTVASRLKDFQLRVRTVRYPWVDTDSAFTSSSPVLNAVYDLCRYTTKATSLDTYTDSNTRERLPYELDGARETLCPLP
;
A
#
# COMPACT_ATOMS: atom_id res chain seq x y z
N MET A 1 -7.08 -8.08 1.13
CA MET A 1 -8.14 -7.27 0.50
C MET A 1 -7.65 -5.84 0.49
N GLU A 2 -7.70 -5.22 -0.66
CA GLU A 2 -7.30 -3.84 -0.82
C GLU A 2 -8.50 -3.00 -1.19
N PHE A 3 -8.56 -1.82 -0.63
CA PHE A 3 -9.62 -0.86 -0.93
C PHE A 3 -9.07 0.55 -0.75
N ARG A 4 -9.51 1.44 -1.61
CA ARG A 4 -9.20 2.86 -1.52
C ARG A 4 -10.30 3.64 -0.80
N PHE A 5 -11.52 3.16 -0.93
CA PHE A 5 -12.69 3.77 -0.33
C PHE A 5 -13.53 2.70 0.35
N GLY A 6 -14.12 3.05 1.46
CA GLY A 6 -15.09 2.24 2.17
C GLY A 6 -16.32 3.09 2.47
N SER A 7 -17.50 2.49 2.39
CA SER A 7 -18.73 3.13 2.85
C SER A 7 -19.41 2.26 3.90
N LEU A 8 -20.00 2.92 4.86
CA LEU A 8 -20.83 2.31 5.88
C LEU A 8 -22.26 2.80 5.71
N THR A 9 -23.15 1.86 5.44
CA THR A 9 -24.58 2.18 5.29
C THR A 9 -25.36 1.54 6.42
N PHE A 10 -26.14 2.36 7.11
CA PHE A 10 -27.04 1.88 8.16
C PHE A 10 -28.47 1.81 7.62
N ALA A 11 -29.09 0.65 7.73
CA ALA A 11 -30.44 0.42 7.25
C ALA A 11 -31.52 1.18 8.06
N ASN A 12 -31.15 1.71 9.23
CA ASN A 12 -32.08 2.37 10.11
C ASN A 12 -31.43 3.64 10.73
N SER A 13 -32.07 4.78 10.55
CA SER A 13 -31.64 6.07 11.08
C SER A 13 -31.55 6.09 12.62
N THR A 14 -32.40 5.31 13.30
CA THR A 14 -32.37 5.19 14.76
C THR A 14 -31.10 4.52 15.25
N VAL A 15 -30.57 3.55 14.51
CA VAL A 15 -29.28 2.92 14.82
C VAL A 15 -28.14 3.91 14.58
N ALA A 16 -28.16 4.65 13.49
CA ALA A 16 -27.16 5.66 13.19
C ALA A 16 -27.07 6.75 14.26
N SER A 17 -28.20 7.20 14.81
CA SER A 17 -28.24 8.21 15.88
C SER A 17 -27.71 7.75 17.24
N ARG A 18 -27.67 6.43 17.46
CA ARG A 18 -27.13 5.82 18.69
C ARG A 18 -25.63 5.52 18.63
N LEU A 19 -25.00 5.64 17.46
CA LEU A 19 -23.57 5.38 17.26
C LEU A 19 -22.69 6.59 17.60
N LYS A 20 -22.90 7.17 18.78
CA LYS A 20 -22.13 8.36 19.20
C LYS A 20 -20.63 8.10 19.33
N ASP A 21 -20.23 6.86 19.62
CA ASP A 21 -18.83 6.47 19.89
C ASP A 21 -18.32 5.43 18.89
N PHE A 22 -18.81 5.47 17.63
CA PHE A 22 -18.38 4.52 16.61
C PHE A 22 -16.94 4.81 16.18
N GLN A 23 -16.08 3.79 16.30
CA GLN A 23 -14.71 3.84 15.81
C GLN A 23 -14.51 2.82 14.72
N LEU A 24 -14.05 3.27 13.56
CA LEU A 24 -13.58 2.40 12.49
C LEU A 24 -12.06 2.31 12.55
N ARG A 25 -11.52 1.09 12.66
CA ARG A 25 -10.08 0.85 12.64
C ARG A 25 -9.73 0.01 11.42
N VAL A 26 -8.77 0.47 10.66
CA VAL A 26 -8.17 -0.28 9.58
C VAL A 26 -6.85 -0.86 10.08
N ARG A 27 -6.69 -2.17 9.97
CA ARG A 27 -5.42 -2.85 10.25
C ARG A 27 -4.73 -3.13 8.93
N THR A 28 -3.58 -2.54 8.74
CA THR A 28 -2.70 -2.81 7.59
C THR A 28 -1.66 -3.84 8.00
N VAL A 29 -1.45 -4.83 7.16
CA VAL A 29 -0.35 -5.80 7.28
C VAL A 29 0.60 -5.55 6.12
N ARG A 30 1.87 -5.32 6.41
CA ARG A 30 2.92 -5.07 5.43
C ARG A 30 4.29 -5.32 6.07
N TYR A 31 5.31 -5.43 5.24
CA TYR A 31 6.69 -5.39 5.71
C TYR A 31 6.97 -4.09 6.48
N PRO A 32 7.74 -4.13 7.57
CA PRO A 32 8.19 -2.93 8.25
C PRO A 32 9.00 -2.06 7.29
N TRP A 33 8.47 -0.91 6.92
CA TRP A 33 9.06 -0.03 5.92
C TRP A 33 9.50 1.29 6.55
N VAL A 34 10.72 1.69 6.26
CA VAL A 34 11.29 2.96 6.71
C VAL A 34 11.33 3.92 5.52
N ASP A 35 10.46 4.90 5.51
CA ASP A 35 10.30 5.80 4.36
C ASP A 35 11.51 6.70 4.07
N THR A 36 12.46 6.78 5.02
CA THR A 36 13.66 7.63 4.91
C THR A 36 14.89 6.90 4.38
N ASP A 37 14.84 5.57 4.22
CA ASP A 37 16.01 4.76 3.88
C ASP A 37 16.40 4.86 2.41
N SER A 38 15.50 5.32 1.56
CA SER A 38 15.79 5.59 0.15
C SER A 38 15.21 6.92 -0.30
N ALA A 39 15.98 7.64 -1.10
CA ALA A 39 15.54 8.91 -1.67
C ALA A 39 16.09 9.08 -3.09
N PHE A 40 15.30 9.71 -3.92
CA PHE A 40 15.69 10.10 -5.26
C PHE A 40 15.21 11.52 -5.54
N THR A 41 16.08 12.33 -6.11
CA THR A 41 15.76 13.70 -6.51
C THR A 41 16.40 14.00 -7.85
N SER A 42 15.62 14.54 -8.76
CA SER A 42 16.07 14.99 -10.07
C SER A 42 15.49 16.35 -10.42
N SER A 43 16.03 16.99 -11.46
CA SER A 43 15.47 18.23 -12.02
C SER A 43 14.14 18.03 -12.74
N SER A 44 13.74 16.79 -13.01
CA SER A 44 12.48 16.45 -13.68
C SER A 44 11.39 16.12 -12.66
N PRO A 45 10.32 16.92 -12.54
CA PRO A 45 9.20 16.58 -11.67
C PRO A 45 8.52 15.25 -12.03
N VAL A 46 8.53 14.89 -13.30
CA VAL A 46 7.95 13.62 -13.78
C VAL A 46 8.75 12.43 -13.24
N LEU A 47 10.08 12.47 -13.31
CA LEU A 47 10.92 11.39 -12.76
C LEU A 47 10.76 11.26 -11.25
N ASN A 48 10.65 12.37 -10.53
CA ASN A 48 10.40 12.34 -9.09
C ASN A 48 9.07 11.66 -8.78
N ALA A 49 8.00 12.02 -9.52
CA ALA A 49 6.69 11.40 -9.34
C ALA A 49 6.67 9.90 -9.69
N VAL A 50 7.40 9.49 -10.73
CA VAL A 50 7.56 8.08 -11.09
C VAL A 50 8.28 7.31 -9.99
N TYR A 51 9.36 7.88 -9.44
CA TYR A 51 10.07 7.26 -8.32
C TYR A 51 9.16 7.06 -7.10
N ASP A 52 8.41 8.09 -6.72
CA ASP A 52 7.46 8.01 -5.59
C ASP A 52 6.38 6.95 -5.82
N LEU A 53 5.88 6.83 -7.05
CA LEU A 53 4.91 5.80 -7.41
C LEU A 53 5.51 4.39 -7.30
N CYS A 54 6.71 4.18 -7.82
CA CYS A 54 7.42 2.90 -7.73
C CYS A 54 7.68 2.53 -6.27
N ARG A 55 8.21 3.45 -5.48
CA ARG A 55 8.45 3.24 -4.06
C ARG A 55 7.18 2.87 -3.30
N TYR A 56 6.09 3.58 -3.57
CA TYR A 56 4.80 3.25 -2.96
C TYR A 56 4.30 1.86 -3.37
N THR A 57 4.46 1.50 -4.64
CA THR A 57 4.05 0.19 -5.16
C THR A 57 4.83 -0.93 -4.48
N THR A 58 6.16 -0.83 -4.43
CA THR A 58 7.02 -1.80 -3.75
C THR A 58 6.63 -1.95 -2.28
N LYS A 59 6.43 -0.83 -1.58
CA LYS A 59 5.95 -0.84 -0.19
C LYS A 59 4.60 -1.55 -0.02
N ALA A 60 3.70 -1.40 -0.99
CA ALA A 60 2.36 -1.99 -0.94
C ALA A 60 2.36 -3.49 -1.26
N THR A 61 3.31 -3.97 -2.08
CA THR A 61 3.41 -5.36 -2.50
C THR A 61 4.37 -6.20 -1.65
N SER A 62 5.18 -5.56 -0.82
CA SER A 62 6.10 -6.24 0.08
C SER A 62 5.37 -6.68 1.36
N LEU A 63 5.37 -7.98 1.61
CA LEU A 63 4.89 -8.59 2.85
C LEU A 63 6.06 -9.33 3.53
N ASP A 64 6.02 -10.63 3.56
CA ASP A 64 7.13 -11.53 3.93
C ASP A 64 7.96 -11.92 2.69
N THR A 65 7.37 -11.78 1.51
CA THR A 65 7.98 -11.97 0.21
C THR A 65 7.56 -10.83 -0.74
N TYR A 66 8.33 -10.63 -1.81
CA TYR A 66 7.89 -9.79 -2.91
C TYR A 66 6.82 -10.51 -3.71
N THR A 67 5.76 -9.81 -4.04
CA THR A 67 4.67 -10.35 -4.84
C THR A 67 4.46 -9.52 -6.10
N ASP A 68 4.11 -10.19 -7.19
CA ASP A 68 3.80 -9.55 -8.48
C ASP A 68 2.68 -8.52 -8.39
N SER A 69 1.70 -8.80 -7.55
CA SER A 69 0.55 -7.94 -7.33
C SER A 69 -0.04 -8.15 -5.94
N ASN A 70 -0.77 -7.16 -5.48
CA ASN A 70 -1.39 -7.18 -4.17
C ASN A 70 -2.85 -7.65 -4.18
N THR A 71 -3.47 -7.80 -5.35
CA THR A 71 -4.91 -8.12 -5.45
C THR A 71 -5.23 -9.41 -6.18
N ARG A 72 -4.41 -9.84 -7.13
CA ARG A 72 -4.73 -10.98 -8.01
C ARG A 72 -3.92 -12.22 -7.66
N GLU A 73 -2.79 -12.42 -8.29
CA GLU A 73 -2.03 -13.67 -8.19
C GLU A 73 -1.29 -13.80 -6.85
N ARG A 74 -0.67 -12.73 -6.39
CA ARG A 74 0.05 -12.64 -5.11
C ARG A 74 1.15 -13.68 -4.96
N LEU A 75 1.83 -13.97 -6.06
CA LEU A 75 2.89 -14.96 -6.11
C LEU A 75 4.26 -14.30 -6.21
N PRO A 76 5.28 -14.90 -5.59
CA PRO A 76 6.66 -14.41 -5.67
C PRO A 76 7.30 -14.89 -6.98
N TYR A 77 6.92 -14.31 -8.10
CA TYR A 77 7.57 -14.60 -9.38
C TYR A 77 9.00 -14.10 -9.37
N GLU A 78 9.91 -14.92 -9.89
CA GLU A 78 11.36 -14.65 -9.87
C GLU A 78 11.73 -13.34 -10.55
N LEU A 79 11.11 -13.06 -11.70
CA LEU A 79 11.38 -11.82 -12.45
C LEU A 79 10.90 -10.57 -11.71
N ASP A 80 9.72 -10.66 -11.09
CA ASP A 80 9.15 -9.56 -10.32
C ASP A 80 9.98 -9.33 -9.05
N GLY A 81 10.35 -10.38 -8.34
CA GLY A 81 11.25 -10.32 -7.19
C GLY A 81 12.62 -9.73 -7.55
N ALA A 82 13.19 -10.12 -8.71
CA ALA A 82 14.46 -9.56 -9.17
C ALA A 82 14.36 -8.06 -9.49
N ARG A 83 13.27 -7.60 -10.05
CA ARG A 83 13.03 -6.16 -10.31
C ARG A 83 12.88 -5.37 -9.01
N GLU A 84 12.19 -5.91 -8.05
CA GLU A 84 12.01 -5.28 -6.75
C GLU A 84 13.31 -5.22 -5.95
N THR A 85 14.17 -6.23 -6.04
CA THR A 85 15.50 -6.21 -5.41
C THR A 85 16.49 -5.26 -6.08
N LEU A 86 16.27 -4.90 -7.34
CA LEU A 86 17.07 -3.87 -8.03
C LEU A 86 16.64 -2.44 -7.65
N CYS A 87 15.42 -2.26 -7.14
CA CYS A 87 15.08 -1.06 -6.41
C CYS A 87 15.64 -1.24 -4.99
N PRO A 88 16.67 -0.46 -4.59
CA PRO A 88 17.28 -0.67 -3.28
C PRO A 88 16.20 -0.59 -2.21
N LEU A 89 16.00 -1.71 -1.56
CA LEU A 89 15.27 -1.72 -0.30
C LEU A 89 16.05 -0.89 0.70
N PRO A 90 15.35 -0.16 1.54
CA PRO A 90 15.97 0.49 2.66
C PRO A 90 16.64 -0.53 3.60
#